data_8a60f54403678926b796f8ec3c3bde34
#
_entry.id   8a60f54403678926b796f8ec3c3bde34
#
_cell.length_a   1.000
_cell.length_b   1.000
_cell.length_c   1.000
_cell.angle_alpha   90.00
_cell.angle_beta   90.00
_cell.angle_gamma   90.00
#
_symmetry.space_group_name_H-M   'P 1'
#
loop_
_entity.id
_entity.type
_entity.pdbx_description
1 polymer ?
#
loop_
_entity_poly.entity_id
_entity_poly.type
_entity_poly.pdbx_seq_one_letter_code
_entity_poly.pdbx_strand_id
1 'polypeptide(L)'
;MADSQTQLLVLGGGPGGYPAAFEAADHGLQVTLVDEGAQPGGVCLNRGCIPSKALLHIAKLINETRESADHGLSFAPPKLDLAKLREWKNTAVVGKLTGGIRELCKLRGI
;
A
#
# COMPACT_ATOMS: atom_id res chain seq x y z
N MET A 1 3.94 -31.62 14.07
CA MET A 1 3.81 -30.15 13.85
C MET A 1 4.85 -29.47 14.73
N ALA A 2 5.61 -28.56 14.16
CA ALA A 2 6.53 -27.75 14.96
C ALA A 2 5.73 -26.68 15.71
N ASP A 3 5.81 -26.68 17.04
CA ASP A 3 5.25 -25.60 17.86
C ASP A 3 6.16 -24.39 17.72
N SER A 4 5.68 -23.32 17.09
CA SER A 4 6.39 -22.04 17.09
C SER A 4 5.97 -21.25 18.33
N GLN A 5 6.94 -20.89 19.16
CA GLN A 5 6.70 -20.01 20.30
C GLN A 5 6.91 -18.56 19.88
N THR A 6 6.00 -17.69 20.26
CA THR A 6 6.09 -16.25 20.05
C THR A 6 5.68 -15.51 21.31
N GLN A 7 6.30 -14.36 21.57
CA GLN A 7 5.95 -13.52 22.73
C GLN A 7 4.71 -12.64 22.40
N LEU A 8 4.54 -12.28 21.13
CA LEU A 8 3.40 -11.52 20.67
C LEU A 8 2.87 -12.12 19.36
N LEU A 9 1.59 -12.42 19.33
CA LEU A 9 0.85 -12.80 18.13
C LEU A 9 -0.03 -11.65 17.68
N VAL A 10 0.17 -11.16 16.47
CA VAL A 10 -0.64 -10.12 15.85
C VAL A 10 -1.53 -10.74 14.77
N LEU A 11 -2.83 -10.60 14.90
CA LEU A 11 -3.80 -11.09 13.93
C LEU A 11 -4.25 -9.95 13.02
N GLY A 12 -3.93 -10.06 11.73
CA GLY A 12 -4.22 -9.08 10.71
C GLY A 12 -3.03 -8.18 10.36
N GLY A 13 -2.59 -8.24 9.10
CA GLY A 13 -1.46 -7.48 8.55
C GLY A 13 -1.83 -6.12 7.97
N GLY A 14 -2.96 -5.54 8.37
CA GLY A 14 -3.40 -4.22 7.97
C GLY A 14 -2.70 -3.08 8.71
N PRO A 15 -3.12 -1.81 8.50
CA PRO A 15 -2.46 -0.63 9.05
C PRO A 15 -2.49 -0.50 10.57
N GLY A 16 -3.29 -1.31 11.27
CA GLY A 16 -3.21 -1.46 12.73
C GLY A 16 -2.22 -2.56 13.14
N GLY A 17 -2.16 -3.64 12.38
CA GLY A 17 -1.39 -4.84 12.72
C GLY A 17 0.09 -4.73 12.42
N TYR A 18 0.50 -4.43 11.18
CA TYR A 18 1.92 -4.38 10.85
C TYR A 18 2.69 -3.31 11.65
N PRO A 19 2.16 -2.09 11.92
CA PRO A 19 2.88 -1.14 12.75
C PRO A 19 3.03 -1.62 14.20
N ALA A 20 2.00 -2.25 14.77
CA ALA A 20 2.07 -2.84 16.11
C ALA A 20 3.12 -3.95 16.18
N ALA A 21 3.17 -4.81 15.15
CA ALA A 21 4.18 -5.86 15.06
C ALA A 21 5.60 -5.27 14.95
N PHE A 22 5.79 -4.23 14.16
CA PHE A 22 7.09 -3.54 14.01
C PHE A 22 7.54 -2.92 15.31
N GLU A 23 6.68 -2.18 15.99
CA GLU A 23 6.98 -1.54 17.26
C GLU A 23 7.40 -2.57 18.31
N ALA A 24 6.64 -3.67 18.42
CA ALA A 24 6.96 -4.74 19.35
C ALA A 24 8.31 -5.41 19.03
N ALA A 25 8.60 -5.66 17.76
CA ALA A 25 9.87 -6.25 17.33
C ALA A 25 11.05 -5.29 17.56
N ASP A 26 10.85 -3.99 17.34
CA ASP A 26 11.86 -2.96 17.58
C ASP A 26 12.17 -2.82 19.10
N HIS A 27 11.23 -3.21 19.97
CA HIS A 27 11.45 -3.37 21.41
C HIS A 27 12.01 -4.74 21.83
N GLY A 28 12.39 -5.57 20.89
CA GLY A 28 13.07 -6.85 21.14
C GLY A 28 12.16 -8.04 21.43
N LEU A 29 10.85 -7.92 21.19
CA LEU A 29 9.92 -9.03 21.31
C LEU A 29 10.00 -9.96 20.10
N GLN A 30 9.82 -11.25 20.33
CA GLN A 30 9.56 -12.23 19.28
C GLN A 30 8.11 -12.11 18.82
N VAL A 31 7.92 -11.68 17.58
CA VAL A 31 6.59 -11.37 17.03
C VAL A 31 6.24 -12.31 15.88
N THR A 32 5.01 -12.78 15.89
CA THR A 32 4.40 -13.47 14.75
C THR A 32 3.21 -12.66 14.25
N LEU A 33 3.22 -12.29 12.98
CA LEU A 33 2.13 -11.63 12.30
C LEU A 33 1.40 -12.64 11.41
N VAL A 34 0.11 -12.82 11.63
CA VAL A 34 -0.75 -13.72 10.86
C VAL A 34 -1.78 -12.90 10.09
N ASP A 35 -1.85 -13.13 8.78
CA ASP A 35 -2.82 -12.51 7.89
C ASP A 35 -3.37 -13.55 6.92
N GLU A 36 -4.67 -13.48 6.62
CA GLU A 36 -5.31 -14.36 5.65
C GLU A 36 -5.03 -13.96 4.19
N GLY A 37 -4.58 -12.72 3.98
CA GLY A 37 -4.27 -12.18 2.68
C GLY A 37 -2.92 -12.65 2.14
N ALA A 38 -2.82 -12.80 0.82
CA ALA A 38 -1.57 -13.16 0.15
C ALA A 38 -0.47 -12.08 0.26
N GLN A 39 -0.86 -10.84 0.55
CA GLN A 39 0.01 -9.68 0.65
C GLN A 39 -0.26 -8.91 1.94
N PRO A 40 0.80 -8.46 2.66
CA PRO A 40 0.61 -7.60 3.83
C PRO A 40 0.04 -6.24 3.44
N GLY A 41 -0.48 -5.51 4.42
CA GLY A 41 -1.04 -4.17 4.22
C GLY A 41 -2.55 -4.08 4.36
N GLY A 42 -3.25 -5.21 4.44
CA GLY A 42 -4.68 -5.30 4.65
C GLY A 42 -5.50 -4.65 3.54
N VAL A 43 -6.75 -4.32 3.84
CA VAL A 43 -7.68 -3.66 2.91
C VAL A 43 -7.16 -2.28 2.50
N CYS A 44 -6.57 -1.53 3.40
CA CYS A 44 -6.08 -0.18 3.12
C CYS A 44 -5.07 -0.15 1.96
N LEU A 45 -4.01 -0.98 2.03
CA LEU A 45 -2.99 -1.00 0.98
C LEU A 45 -3.47 -1.69 -0.29
N ASN A 46 -4.18 -2.79 -0.16
CA ASN A 46 -4.49 -3.66 -1.28
C ASN A 46 -5.77 -3.28 -2.04
N ARG A 47 -6.79 -2.77 -1.34
CA ARG A 47 -8.14 -2.56 -1.91
C ARG A 47 -8.82 -1.26 -1.49
N GLY A 48 -8.17 -0.41 -0.69
CA GLY A 48 -8.77 0.77 -0.09
C GLY A 48 -7.97 2.05 -0.32
N CYS A 49 -7.35 2.55 0.72
CA CYS A 49 -6.73 3.89 0.79
C CYS A 49 -5.71 4.12 -0.33
N ILE A 50 -4.84 3.18 -0.58
CA ILE A 50 -3.72 3.37 -1.50
C ILE A 50 -4.18 3.33 -2.97
N PRO A 51 -4.91 2.30 -3.44
CA PRO A 51 -5.39 2.32 -4.82
C PRO A 51 -6.35 3.48 -5.10
N SER A 52 -7.18 3.89 -4.15
CA SER A 52 -8.07 5.04 -4.33
C SER A 52 -7.29 6.35 -4.42
N LYS A 53 -6.30 6.58 -3.57
CA LYS A 53 -5.43 7.77 -3.65
C LYS A 53 -4.64 7.82 -4.96
N ALA A 54 -4.16 6.69 -5.45
CA ALA A 54 -3.48 6.60 -6.75
C ALA A 54 -4.39 7.06 -7.90
N LEU A 55 -5.63 6.58 -7.92
CA LEU A 55 -6.60 6.96 -8.95
C LEU A 55 -7.05 8.43 -8.81
N LEU A 56 -7.25 8.91 -7.59
CA LEU A 56 -7.59 10.31 -7.32
C LEU A 56 -6.46 11.26 -7.74
N HIS A 57 -5.20 10.84 -7.62
CA HIS A 57 -4.07 11.62 -8.13
C HIS A 57 -4.16 11.84 -9.64
N ILE A 58 -4.48 10.80 -10.41
CA ILE A 58 -4.67 10.92 -11.87
C ILE A 58 -5.89 11.78 -12.21
N ALA A 59 -6.99 11.62 -11.48
CA ALA A 59 -8.18 12.47 -11.66
C ALA A 59 -7.87 13.94 -11.38
N LYS A 60 -7.07 14.23 -10.36
CA LYS A 60 -6.59 15.57 -10.03
C LYS A 60 -5.78 16.16 -11.18
N LEU A 61 -4.83 15.43 -11.75
CA LEU A 61 -4.04 15.88 -12.90
C LEU A 61 -4.94 16.26 -14.10
N ILE A 62 -5.95 15.46 -14.38
CA ILE A 62 -6.92 15.75 -15.46
C ILE A 62 -7.68 17.06 -15.17
N ASN A 63 -8.12 17.27 -13.95
CA ASN A 63 -8.81 18.50 -13.57
C ASN A 63 -7.88 19.72 -13.63
N GLU A 64 -6.65 19.63 -13.11
CA GLU A 64 -5.65 20.69 -13.15
C GLU A 64 -5.33 21.11 -14.59
N THR A 65 -5.25 20.16 -15.54
CA THR A 65 -5.05 20.50 -16.97
C THR A 65 -6.24 21.24 -17.58
N ARG A 66 -7.47 21.01 -17.10
CA ARG A 66 -8.66 21.75 -17.56
C ARG A 66 -8.68 23.17 -16.96
N GLU A 67 -8.45 23.27 -15.68
CA GLU A 67 -8.48 24.53 -14.92
C GLU A 67 -7.35 25.48 -15.37
N SER A 68 -6.22 24.96 -15.83
CA SER A 68 -5.09 25.77 -16.30
C SER A 68 -5.43 26.65 -17.52
N ALA A 69 -6.48 26.34 -18.26
CA ALA A 69 -6.98 27.19 -19.37
C ALA A 69 -7.38 28.57 -18.89
N ASP A 70 -7.92 28.70 -17.68
CA ASP A 70 -8.32 29.97 -17.08
C ASP A 70 -7.10 30.88 -16.78
N HIS A 71 -5.91 30.27 -16.72
CA HIS A 71 -4.63 30.98 -16.51
C HIS A 71 -3.81 31.14 -17.81
N GLY A 72 -4.44 30.88 -18.96
CA GLY A 72 -3.80 31.02 -20.28
C GLY A 72 -2.94 29.82 -20.73
N LEU A 73 -2.99 28.68 -19.98
CA LEU A 73 -2.28 27.45 -20.34
C LEU A 73 -3.28 26.38 -20.78
N SER A 74 -3.37 26.11 -22.07
CA SER A 74 -4.32 25.16 -22.63
C SER A 74 -3.64 23.87 -23.07
N PHE A 75 -4.27 22.75 -22.74
CA PHE A 75 -3.88 21.42 -23.15
C PHE A 75 -4.95 20.79 -24.05
N ALA A 76 -4.54 19.90 -24.96
CA ALA A 76 -5.47 19.04 -25.64
C ALA A 76 -6.15 18.08 -24.63
N PRO A 77 -7.40 17.62 -24.89
CA PRO A 77 -8.07 16.65 -24.02
C PRO A 77 -7.18 15.42 -23.79
N PRO A 78 -7.01 14.95 -22.53
CA PRO A 78 -6.14 13.84 -22.24
C PRO A 78 -6.71 12.54 -22.81
N LYS A 79 -5.82 11.69 -23.34
CA LYS A 79 -6.14 10.31 -23.70
C LYS A 79 -5.80 9.41 -22.52
N LEU A 80 -6.76 8.66 -22.03
CA LEU A 80 -6.59 7.76 -20.91
C LEU A 80 -6.50 6.30 -21.39
N ASP A 81 -5.37 5.66 -21.13
CA ASP A 81 -5.18 4.22 -21.29
C ASP A 81 -5.48 3.52 -19.96
N LEU A 82 -6.66 2.94 -19.84
CA LEU A 82 -7.11 2.28 -18.61
C LEU A 82 -6.31 1.04 -18.26
N ALA A 83 -5.74 0.33 -19.24
CA ALA A 83 -4.93 -0.85 -19.00
C ALA A 83 -3.60 -0.45 -18.34
N LYS A 84 -2.92 0.56 -18.89
CA LYS A 84 -1.69 1.11 -18.31
C LYS A 84 -1.92 1.73 -16.95
N LEU A 85 -3.02 2.46 -16.76
CA LEU A 85 -3.37 3.04 -15.47
C LEU A 85 -3.55 1.95 -14.39
N ARG A 86 -4.25 0.88 -14.74
CA ARG A 86 -4.47 -0.25 -13.84
C ARG A 86 -3.16 -0.96 -13.49
N GLU A 87 -2.32 -1.21 -14.49
CA GLU A 87 -1.01 -1.82 -14.30
C GLU A 87 -0.12 -0.97 -13.39
N TRP A 88 0.00 0.33 -13.68
CA TRP A 88 0.76 1.26 -12.84
C TRP A 88 0.26 1.26 -11.39
N LYS A 89 -1.06 1.39 -11.18
CA LYS A 89 -1.66 1.35 -9.85
C LYS A 89 -1.34 0.05 -9.11
N ASN A 90 -1.46 -1.09 -9.78
CA ASN A 90 -1.28 -2.40 -9.15
C ASN A 90 0.20 -2.70 -8.85
N THR A 91 1.11 -2.38 -9.76
CA THR A 91 2.53 -2.75 -9.66
C THR A 91 3.37 -1.65 -9.02
N ALA A 92 3.35 -0.45 -9.58
CA ALA A 92 4.22 0.64 -9.15
C ALA A 92 3.75 1.31 -7.85
N VAL A 93 2.46 1.23 -7.51
CA VAL A 93 1.92 1.81 -6.28
C VAL A 93 1.64 0.72 -5.23
N VAL A 94 0.64 -0.10 -5.44
CA VAL A 94 0.23 -1.12 -4.46
C VAL A 94 1.34 -2.16 -4.25
N GLY A 95 1.85 -2.74 -5.31
CA GLY A 95 2.89 -3.78 -5.25
C GLY A 95 4.17 -3.29 -4.58
N LYS A 96 4.60 -2.06 -4.87
CA LYS A 96 5.77 -1.46 -4.22
C LYS A 96 5.58 -1.30 -2.72
N LEU A 97 4.43 -0.81 -2.28
CA LEU A 97 4.16 -0.58 -0.85
C LEU A 97 3.98 -1.90 -0.08
N THR A 98 3.25 -2.86 -0.62
CA THR A 98 3.09 -4.18 0.00
C THR A 98 4.41 -4.94 0.07
N GLY A 99 5.23 -4.84 -0.98
CA GLY A 99 6.59 -5.36 -1.00
C GLY A 99 7.47 -4.73 0.07
N GLY A 100 7.37 -3.41 0.26
CA GLY A 100 8.08 -2.68 1.31
C GLY A 100 7.72 -3.17 2.71
N ILE A 101 6.44 -3.39 3.00
CA ILE A 101 6.00 -3.96 4.28
C ILE A 101 6.58 -5.37 4.49
N ARG A 102 6.57 -6.21 3.46
CA ARG A 102 7.16 -7.56 3.52
C ARG A 102 8.66 -7.51 3.86
N GLU A 103 9.41 -6.62 3.22
CA GLU A 103 10.83 -6.45 3.53
C GLU A 103 11.05 -5.93 4.95
N LEU A 104 10.22 -5.01 5.42
CA LEU A 104 10.30 -4.51 6.80
C LEU A 104 9.98 -5.58 7.84
N CYS A 105 9.05 -6.51 7.55
CA CYS A 105 8.83 -7.71 8.36
C CYS A 105 10.09 -8.57 8.43
N LYS A 106 10.68 -8.91 7.29
CA LYS A 106 11.90 -9.73 7.23
C LYS A 106 13.06 -9.13 8.02
N LEU A 107 13.28 -7.81 7.87
CA LEU A 107 14.34 -7.09 8.58
C LEU A 107 14.19 -7.16 10.11
N ARG A 108 12.98 -7.34 10.61
CA ARG A 108 12.65 -7.43 12.03
C ARG A 108 12.48 -8.86 12.53
N GLY A 109 12.60 -9.85 11.65
CA GLY A 109 12.38 -11.25 11.99
C GLY A 109 10.92 -11.63 12.27
N ILE A 110 9.97 -10.87 11.69
CA ILE A 110 8.52 -11.11 11.78
C ILE A 110 8.09 -12.07 10.68
#